data_78892b29146ea4b0e3a1591d7576be13
#
_entry.id   78892b29146ea4b0e3a1591d7576be13
#
_cell.length_a   1.000
_cell.length_b   1.000
_cell.length_c   1.000
_cell.angle_alpha   90.00
_cell.angle_beta   90.00
_cell.angle_gamma   90.00
#
_symmetry.space_group_name_H-M   'P 1'
#
loop_
_entity.id
_entity.type
_entity.pdbx_description
1 polymer ?
#
loop_
_entity_poly.entity_id
_entity_poly.type
_entity_poly.pdbx_seq_one_letter_code
_entity_poly.pdbx_strand_id
1 'polypeptide(L)'
;MNLLIKDNFFTNPDVLRRFALDCDYIDSEEVKVDVGWRGYRTDEFEVVGNKHLITASEKVRQAVCKHFNLEGYSISSHFHLSHKGTKKTLPDFENKKYHFDQCDYAGVVYLKPSPPRNTGTSLLNGARNSIRSVKNRYNRLIAYPAHHIHAPTDLFGEDFYTGRMTLTFFMDKDW
;
A
#
# COMPACT_ATOMS: atom_id res chain seq x y z
N MET A 1 -12.86 -13.83 -5.45
CA MET A 1 -11.86 -12.95 -4.80
C MET A 1 -12.61 -11.99 -3.90
N ASN A 2 -12.38 -12.08 -2.59
CA ASN A 2 -13.00 -11.20 -1.59
C ASN A 2 -12.12 -9.95 -1.43
N LEU A 3 -12.66 -8.76 -1.70
CA LEU A 3 -11.95 -7.49 -1.65
C LEU A 3 -12.77 -6.46 -0.87
N LEU A 4 -12.12 -5.73 0.02
CA LEU A 4 -12.65 -4.48 0.55
C LEU A 4 -12.23 -3.34 -0.38
N ILE A 5 -13.20 -2.57 -0.86
CA ILE A 5 -12.95 -1.31 -1.58
C ILE A 5 -13.85 -0.26 -0.96
N LYS A 6 -13.26 0.81 -0.41
CA LYS A 6 -14.01 1.88 0.25
C LYS A 6 -13.47 3.25 -0.17
N ASP A 7 -14.28 4.01 -0.88
CA ASP A 7 -13.97 5.41 -1.25
C ASP A 7 -14.19 6.36 -0.07
N ASN A 8 -13.51 7.50 -0.11
CA ASN A 8 -13.61 8.56 0.89
C ASN A 8 -13.40 8.03 2.32
N PHE A 9 -12.36 7.20 2.48
CA PHE A 9 -12.16 6.41 3.69
C PHE A 9 -11.85 7.27 4.92
N PHE A 10 -10.88 8.19 4.82
CA PHE A 10 -10.56 9.15 5.88
C PHE A 10 -11.37 10.43 5.72
N THR A 11 -11.76 11.04 6.83
CA THR A 11 -12.45 12.34 6.83
C THR A 11 -11.55 13.47 6.35
N ASN A 12 -10.26 13.41 6.70
CA ASN A 12 -9.27 14.42 6.31
C ASN A 12 -7.99 13.75 5.77
N PRO A 13 -8.00 13.25 4.53
CA PRO A 13 -6.85 12.55 3.94
C PRO A 13 -5.66 13.46 3.68
N ASP A 14 -5.88 14.78 3.53
CA ASP A 14 -4.81 15.76 3.28
C ASP A 14 -3.85 15.88 4.47
N VAL A 15 -4.35 15.66 5.69
CA VAL A 15 -3.50 15.61 6.89
C VAL A 15 -2.52 14.43 6.79
N LEU A 16 -3.00 13.25 6.45
CA LEU A 16 -2.14 12.07 6.27
C LEU A 16 -1.14 12.26 5.14
N ARG A 17 -1.59 12.87 4.03
CA ARG A 17 -0.68 13.18 2.93
C ARG A 17 0.42 14.14 3.33
N ARG A 18 0.12 15.17 4.14
CA ARG A 18 1.16 16.08 4.67
C ARG A 18 2.16 15.33 5.55
N PHE A 19 1.69 14.51 6.48
CA PHE A 19 2.60 13.66 7.26
C PHE A 19 3.48 12.79 6.36
N ALA A 20 2.89 12.16 5.33
CA ALA A 20 3.66 11.36 4.38
C ALA A 20 4.72 12.17 3.61
N LEU A 21 4.50 13.43 3.33
CA LEU A 21 5.48 14.29 2.67
C LEU A 21 6.58 14.80 3.61
N ASP A 22 6.31 14.82 4.92
CA ASP A 22 7.22 15.35 5.95
C ASP A 22 8.00 14.23 6.68
N CYS A 23 7.67 12.95 6.44
CA CYS A 23 8.38 11.81 7.05
C CYS A 23 9.74 11.57 6.38
N ASP A 24 10.66 10.97 7.15
CA ASP A 24 11.88 10.38 6.62
C ASP A 24 11.57 9.06 5.93
N TYR A 25 12.23 8.82 4.80
CA TYR A 25 12.07 7.62 3.99
C TYR A 25 13.37 6.85 3.86
N ILE A 26 13.26 5.54 3.89
CA ILE A 26 14.33 4.60 3.57
C ILE A 26 14.20 4.27 2.08
N ASP A 27 15.27 4.45 1.31
CA ASP A 27 15.34 4.00 -0.09
C ASP A 27 15.65 2.50 -0.12
N SER A 28 14.85 1.74 -0.86
CA SER A 28 15.07 0.31 -1.03
C SER A 28 16.44 -0.03 -1.64
N GLU A 29 17.05 0.88 -2.38
CA GLU A 29 18.38 0.69 -2.98
C GLU A 29 19.52 0.86 -1.97
N GLU A 30 19.30 1.62 -0.90
CA GLU A 30 20.29 1.83 0.16
C GLU A 30 20.30 0.68 1.17
N VAL A 31 19.27 -0.18 1.15
CA VAL A 31 19.20 -1.34 2.06
C VAL A 31 20.06 -2.48 1.52
N LYS A 32 21.00 -2.98 2.32
CA LYS A 32 21.98 -4.00 1.91
C LYS A 32 21.41 -5.41 1.69
N VAL A 33 20.13 -5.61 2.02
CA VAL A 33 19.44 -6.90 1.88
C VAL A 33 18.23 -6.72 0.96
N ASP A 34 17.79 -7.80 0.32
CA ASP A 34 16.54 -7.75 -0.48
C ASP A 34 15.33 -7.58 0.46
N VAL A 35 14.73 -6.42 0.42
CA VAL A 35 13.61 -6.04 1.29
C VAL A 35 12.24 -6.39 0.72
N GLY A 36 12.19 -7.02 -0.45
CA GLY A 36 10.92 -7.43 -1.08
C GLY A 36 10.02 -6.29 -1.56
N TRP A 37 10.44 -5.04 -1.41
CA TRP A 37 9.72 -3.85 -1.90
C TRP A 37 10.67 -2.90 -2.64
N ARG A 38 10.12 -2.01 -3.46
CA ARG A 38 10.90 -1.05 -4.25
C ARG A 38 10.33 0.36 -4.12
N GLY A 39 11.24 1.33 -4.12
CA GLY A 39 10.97 2.74 -3.91
C GLY A 39 11.32 3.16 -2.49
N TYR A 40 10.48 3.97 -1.89
CA TYR A 40 10.74 4.65 -0.62
C TYR A 40 9.67 4.24 0.39
N ARG A 41 10.09 3.89 1.61
CA ARG A 41 9.21 3.47 2.68
C ARG A 41 9.60 4.11 4.00
N THR A 42 8.64 4.58 4.78
CA THR A 42 8.90 5.04 6.15
C THR A 42 9.10 3.84 7.08
N ASP A 43 9.59 4.09 8.27
CA ASP A 43 9.41 3.15 9.38
C ASP A 43 7.92 2.90 9.65
N GLU A 44 7.64 1.85 10.40
CA GLU A 44 6.27 1.56 10.86
C GLU A 44 5.75 2.70 11.74
N PHE A 45 4.45 2.97 11.67
CA PHE A 45 3.86 4.10 12.39
C PHE A 45 4.04 4.02 13.90
N GLU A 46 4.11 2.81 14.45
CA GLU A 46 4.41 2.55 15.85
C GLU A 46 5.84 2.97 16.22
N VAL A 47 6.81 2.74 15.33
CA VAL A 47 8.22 3.16 15.50
C VAL A 47 8.34 4.68 15.36
N VAL A 48 7.66 5.26 14.38
CA VAL A 48 7.58 6.74 14.23
C VAL A 48 6.97 7.40 15.46
N GLY A 49 6.08 6.70 16.18
CA GLY A 49 5.49 7.14 17.45
C GLY A 49 4.49 8.31 17.31
N ASN A 50 4.04 8.61 16.11
CA ASN A 50 3.07 9.69 15.87
C ASN A 50 1.64 9.19 16.11
N LYS A 51 0.96 9.75 17.12
CA LYS A 51 -0.40 9.35 17.53
C LYS A 51 -1.44 9.45 16.41
N HIS A 52 -1.31 10.41 15.49
CA HIS A 52 -2.23 10.55 14.36
C HIS A 52 -2.05 9.41 13.35
N LEU A 53 -0.82 8.97 13.12
CA LEU A 53 -0.52 7.85 12.22
C LEU A 53 -0.99 6.53 12.83
N ILE A 54 -0.74 6.31 14.12
CA ILE A 54 -1.23 5.13 14.86
C ILE A 54 -2.77 5.08 14.84
N THR A 55 -3.44 6.21 15.07
CA THR A 55 -4.91 6.30 14.96
C THR A 55 -5.42 5.99 13.55
N ALA A 56 -4.70 6.43 12.53
CA ALA A 56 -5.05 6.13 11.14
C ALA A 56 -4.89 4.64 10.82
N SER A 57 -3.81 4.03 11.29
CA SER A 57 -3.55 2.58 11.20
C SER A 57 -4.68 1.79 11.87
N GLU A 58 -5.04 2.14 13.10
CA GLU A 58 -6.11 1.49 13.84
C GLU A 58 -7.48 1.61 13.15
N LYS A 59 -7.78 2.75 12.52
CA LYS A 59 -9.00 2.91 11.72
C LYS A 59 -9.03 1.98 10.51
N VAL A 60 -7.87 1.76 9.87
CA VAL A 60 -7.73 0.78 8.78
C VAL A 60 -7.99 -0.62 9.30
N ARG A 61 -7.33 -1.01 10.41
CA ARG A 61 -7.50 -2.32 11.05
C ARG A 61 -8.97 -2.61 11.33
N GLN A 62 -9.67 -1.70 11.98
CA GLN A 62 -11.09 -1.85 12.30
C GLN A 62 -11.97 -2.06 11.05
N ALA A 63 -11.70 -1.31 9.98
CA ALA A 63 -12.46 -1.43 8.73
C ALA A 63 -12.22 -2.79 8.05
N VAL A 64 -10.99 -3.27 8.05
CA VAL A 64 -10.60 -4.57 7.48
C VAL A 64 -11.19 -5.71 8.32
N CYS A 65 -11.01 -5.67 9.65
CA CYS A 65 -11.57 -6.66 10.57
C CYS A 65 -13.08 -6.77 10.43
N LYS A 66 -13.78 -5.63 10.37
CA LYS A 66 -15.24 -5.62 10.17
C LYS A 66 -15.66 -6.24 8.83
N HIS A 67 -14.94 -5.97 7.75
CA HIS A 67 -15.30 -6.46 6.41
C HIS A 67 -15.09 -7.96 6.27
N PHE A 68 -13.97 -8.47 6.79
CA PHE A 68 -13.59 -9.87 6.67
C PHE A 68 -14.03 -10.73 7.86
N ASN A 69 -14.71 -10.13 8.86
CA ASN A 69 -15.14 -10.78 10.12
C ASN A 69 -13.96 -11.39 10.88
N LEU A 70 -12.95 -10.56 11.17
CA LEU A 70 -11.70 -10.96 11.82
C LEU A 70 -11.68 -10.52 13.29
N GLU A 71 -11.10 -11.36 14.17
CA GLU A 71 -10.85 -11.07 15.57
C GLU A 71 -9.40 -11.42 15.94
N GLY A 72 -8.76 -10.59 16.79
CA GLY A 72 -7.39 -10.80 17.24
C GLY A 72 -6.38 -10.63 16.10
N TYR A 73 -6.43 -9.51 15.40
CA TYR A 73 -5.48 -9.15 14.35
C TYR A 73 -4.77 -7.85 14.71
N SER A 74 -3.45 -7.87 14.61
CA SER A 74 -2.60 -6.68 14.63
C SER A 74 -2.41 -6.10 13.24
N ILE A 75 -1.91 -4.88 13.17
CA ILE A 75 -1.61 -4.18 11.93
C ILE A 75 -0.25 -3.50 12.02
N SER A 76 0.56 -3.62 10.97
CA SER A 76 1.74 -2.82 10.71
C SER A 76 1.47 -1.90 9.53
N SER A 77 1.73 -0.61 9.67
CA SER A 77 1.45 0.39 8.63
C SER A 77 2.62 1.35 8.43
N HIS A 78 2.83 1.75 7.19
CA HIS A 78 3.84 2.73 6.82
C HIS A 78 3.41 3.49 5.56
N PHE A 79 4.05 4.61 5.27
CA PHE A 79 3.92 5.24 3.96
C PHE A 79 4.87 4.57 2.97
N HIS A 80 4.37 4.37 1.76
CA HIS A 80 5.16 3.88 0.64
C HIS A 80 4.99 4.81 -0.56
N LEU A 81 6.11 5.20 -1.13
CA LEU A 81 6.19 6.04 -2.30
C LEU A 81 7.00 5.34 -3.41
N SER A 82 6.47 5.38 -4.61
CA SER A 82 7.14 4.89 -5.81
C SER A 82 6.82 5.79 -7.00
N HIS A 83 7.77 5.93 -7.92
CA HIS A 83 7.63 6.73 -9.13
C HIS A 83 8.28 6.03 -10.33
N LYS A 84 8.27 6.63 -11.51
CA LYS A 84 8.83 6.00 -12.72
C LYS A 84 10.31 5.64 -12.58
N GLY A 85 11.08 6.43 -11.82
CA GLY A 85 12.49 6.14 -11.54
C GLY A 85 12.69 4.78 -10.85
N THR A 86 11.76 4.39 -9.97
CA THR A 86 11.79 3.10 -9.28
C THR A 86 11.78 1.89 -10.23
N LYS A 87 11.23 2.03 -11.45
CA LYS A 87 11.29 0.98 -12.49
C LYS A 87 12.70 0.72 -13.01
N LYS A 88 13.55 1.75 -13.03
CA LYS A 88 14.90 1.67 -13.62
C LYS A 88 15.84 0.77 -12.81
N THR A 89 15.56 0.60 -11.54
CA THR A 89 16.37 -0.17 -10.61
C THR A 89 16.02 -1.66 -10.58
N LEU A 90 14.93 -2.04 -11.25
CA LEU A 90 14.52 -3.43 -11.42
C LEU A 90 14.62 -3.80 -12.90
N PRO A 91 15.72 -4.41 -13.34
CA PRO A 91 15.73 -5.10 -14.60
C PRO A 91 14.57 -6.10 -14.58
N ASP A 92 13.72 -6.05 -15.61
CA ASP A 92 12.56 -6.97 -15.69
C ASP A 92 11.40 -6.66 -14.70
N PHE A 93 11.20 -5.35 -14.38
CA PHE A 93 10.13 -4.91 -13.50
C PHE A 93 8.75 -5.48 -13.87
N GLU A 94 8.40 -5.52 -15.15
CA GLU A 94 7.08 -6.00 -15.61
C GLU A 94 6.81 -7.46 -15.24
N ASN A 95 7.85 -8.30 -15.19
CA ASN A 95 7.72 -9.71 -14.81
C ASN A 95 7.83 -9.93 -13.29
N LYS A 96 8.64 -9.11 -12.61
CA LYS A 96 8.94 -9.29 -11.17
C LYS A 96 8.07 -8.46 -10.23
N LYS A 97 7.27 -7.54 -10.73
CA LYS A 97 6.40 -6.71 -9.88
C LYS A 97 5.31 -7.51 -9.17
N TYR A 98 4.87 -8.61 -9.75
CA TYR A 98 3.83 -9.46 -9.17
C TYR A 98 4.38 -10.32 -8.04
N HIS A 99 3.81 -10.18 -6.86
CA HIS A 99 4.19 -10.91 -5.65
C HIS A 99 2.96 -11.19 -4.77
N PHE A 100 3.14 -11.97 -3.74
CA PHE A 100 2.24 -12.11 -2.61
C PHE A 100 2.98 -11.67 -1.34
N ASP A 101 2.24 -11.21 -0.34
CA ASP A 101 2.81 -10.84 0.94
C ASP A 101 2.75 -12.02 1.94
N GLN A 102 3.73 -12.08 2.85
CA GLN A 102 3.82 -13.12 3.88
C GLN A 102 3.05 -12.70 5.14
N CYS A 103 1.80 -12.32 4.97
CA CYS A 103 0.86 -11.98 6.04
C CYS A 103 -0.52 -12.50 5.67
N ASP A 104 -1.50 -12.33 6.56
CA ASP A 104 -2.86 -12.81 6.31
C ASP A 104 -3.65 -11.85 5.40
N TYR A 105 -3.56 -10.56 5.65
CA TYR A 105 -4.24 -9.51 4.87
C TYR A 105 -3.29 -8.35 4.59
N ALA A 106 -3.40 -7.80 3.40
CA ALA A 106 -2.65 -6.62 2.97
C ALA A 106 -3.53 -5.62 2.24
N GLY A 107 -3.04 -4.41 2.10
CA GLY A 107 -3.74 -3.40 1.33
C GLY A 107 -3.09 -2.02 1.36
N VAL A 108 -3.79 -1.07 0.75
CA VAL A 108 -3.33 0.32 0.69
C VAL A 108 -4.49 1.31 0.82
N VAL A 109 -4.19 2.49 1.34
CA VAL A 109 -4.99 3.69 1.11
C VAL A 109 -4.22 4.61 0.16
N TYR A 110 -4.82 4.96 -0.97
CA TYR A 110 -4.19 5.84 -1.94
C TYR A 110 -4.20 7.30 -1.48
N LEU A 111 -3.02 7.92 -1.46
CA LEU A 111 -2.82 9.28 -0.96
C LEU A 111 -2.33 10.28 -2.03
N LYS A 112 -2.34 9.91 -3.32
CA LYS A 112 -2.03 10.82 -4.42
C LYS A 112 -3.32 11.46 -4.94
N PRO A 113 -3.49 12.80 -4.80
CA PRO A 113 -4.58 13.52 -5.46
C PRO A 113 -4.45 13.44 -6.99
N SER A 114 -5.57 13.33 -7.68
CA SER A 114 -5.63 13.31 -9.15
C SER A 114 -4.64 12.34 -9.80
N PRO A 115 -4.64 11.05 -9.44
CA PRO A 115 -3.73 10.08 -10.04
C PRO A 115 -4.07 9.83 -11.52
N PRO A 116 -3.12 9.37 -12.34
CA PRO A 116 -3.40 8.98 -13.72
C PRO A 116 -4.45 7.85 -13.79
N ARG A 117 -5.28 7.87 -14.85
CA ARG A 117 -6.47 6.99 -14.97
C ARG A 117 -6.15 5.49 -14.96
N ASN A 118 -5.00 5.10 -15.50
CA ASN A 118 -4.63 3.69 -15.69
C ASN A 118 -3.70 3.16 -14.60
N THR A 119 -3.76 3.74 -13.41
CA THR A 119 -2.96 3.33 -12.26
C THR A 119 -3.82 2.72 -11.16
N GLY A 120 -3.18 1.98 -10.25
CA GLY A 120 -3.86 1.36 -9.13
C GLY A 120 -3.15 0.12 -8.61
N THR A 121 -3.92 -0.91 -8.30
CA THR A 121 -3.42 -2.22 -7.89
C THR A 121 -4.06 -3.31 -8.75
N SER A 122 -3.23 -4.13 -9.35
CA SER A 122 -3.65 -5.30 -10.12
C SER A 122 -3.55 -6.55 -9.25
N LEU A 123 -4.61 -7.35 -9.22
CA LEU A 123 -4.69 -8.61 -8.49
C LEU A 123 -4.92 -9.74 -9.49
N LEU A 124 -4.10 -10.78 -9.43
CA LEU A 124 -4.26 -11.98 -10.25
C LEU A 124 -5.28 -12.93 -9.60
N ASN A 125 -6.23 -13.37 -10.40
CA ASN A 125 -7.08 -14.49 -10.04
C ASN A 125 -6.47 -15.76 -10.63
N GLY A 126 -5.72 -16.51 -9.83
CA GLY A 126 -4.99 -17.71 -10.25
C GLY A 126 -5.85 -18.77 -10.93
N ALA A 127 -7.14 -18.90 -10.55
CA ALA A 127 -8.05 -19.89 -11.14
C ALA A 127 -8.51 -19.55 -12.56
N ARG A 128 -8.35 -18.31 -13.02
CA ARG A 128 -8.87 -17.81 -14.31
C ARG A 128 -7.83 -17.11 -15.17
N ASN A 129 -6.57 -17.04 -14.75
CA ASN A 129 -5.53 -16.21 -15.40
C ASN A 129 -6.00 -14.79 -15.74
N SER A 130 -6.92 -14.25 -14.94
CA SER A 130 -7.53 -12.93 -15.16
C SER A 130 -6.99 -11.94 -14.15
N ILE A 131 -6.75 -10.71 -14.61
CA ILE A 131 -6.30 -9.61 -13.78
C ILE A 131 -7.53 -8.78 -13.40
N ARG A 132 -7.72 -8.57 -12.09
CA ARG A 132 -8.66 -7.57 -11.57
C ARG A 132 -7.89 -6.34 -11.15
N SER A 133 -8.08 -5.23 -11.82
CA SER A 133 -7.45 -3.96 -11.46
C SER A 133 -8.39 -3.10 -10.63
N VAL A 134 -7.89 -2.62 -9.48
CA VAL A 134 -8.57 -1.60 -8.67
C VAL A 134 -7.89 -0.26 -8.94
N LYS A 135 -8.67 0.68 -9.48
CA LYS A 135 -8.16 2.01 -9.85
C LYS A 135 -7.66 2.79 -8.64
N ASN A 136 -6.51 3.42 -8.81
CA ASN A 136 -6.03 4.44 -7.89
C ASN A 136 -7.05 5.59 -7.84
N ARG A 137 -7.56 5.86 -6.66
CA ARG A 137 -8.44 6.98 -6.37
C ARG A 137 -8.04 7.56 -5.03
N TYR A 138 -7.85 8.86 -4.99
CA TYR A 138 -7.49 9.55 -3.75
C TYR A 138 -8.42 9.17 -2.60
N ASN A 139 -7.86 8.83 -1.45
CA ASN A 139 -8.59 8.42 -0.25
C ASN A 139 -9.44 7.13 -0.44
N ARG A 140 -9.04 6.24 -1.33
CA ARG A 140 -9.63 4.90 -1.46
C ARG A 140 -8.80 3.91 -0.66
N LEU A 141 -9.46 3.19 0.26
CA LEU A 141 -8.94 1.98 0.89
C LEU A 141 -9.23 0.77 0.00
N ILE A 142 -8.23 -0.07 -0.17
CA ILE A 142 -8.39 -1.44 -0.67
C ILE A 142 -7.71 -2.41 0.30
N ALA A 143 -8.34 -3.57 0.55
CA ALA A 143 -7.74 -4.66 1.30
C ALA A 143 -8.13 -6.00 0.68
N TYR A 144 -7.24 -6.99 0.82
CA TYR A 144 -7.39 -8.32 0.26
C TYR A 144 -6.60 -9.34 1.09
N PRO A 145 -6.97 -10.64 1.05
CA PRO A 145 -6.12 -11.70 1.58
C PRO A 145 -4.76 -11.68 0.89
N ALA A 146 -3.68 -11.65 1.66
CA ALA A 146 -2.34 -11.33 1.18
C ALA A 146 -1.73 -12.41 0.25
N HIS A 147 -2.28 -13.64 0.29
CA HIS A 147 -1.89 -14.71 -0.63
C HIS A 147 -2.30 -14.45 -2.10
N HIS A 148 -3.13 -13.44 -2.37
CA HIS A 148 -3.41 -13.05 -3.75
C HIS A 148 -2.20 -12.36 -4.36
N ILE A 149 -1.74 -12.90 -5.50
CA ILE A 149 -0.65 -12.27 -6.27
C ILE A 149 -1.13 -10.90 -6.75
N HIS A 150 -0.34 -9.88 -6.46
CA HIS A 150 -0.69 -8.50 -6.77
C HIS A 150 0.52 -7.66 -7.16
N ALA A 151 0.24 -6.50 -7.76
CA ALA A 151 1.27 -5.53 -8.14
C ALA A 151 0.67 -4.13 -8.25
N PRO A 152 1.47 -3.05 -8.20
CA PRO A 152 1.08 -1.77 -8.75
C PRO A 152 0.72 -1.94 -10.23
N THR A 153 -0.44 -1.44 -10.67
CA THR A 153 -0.84 -1.53 -12.09
C THR A 153 0.18 -0.81 -12.96
N ASP A 154 0.57 0.40 -12.56
CA ASP A 154 1.65 1.16 -13.16
C ASP A 154 2.26 2.13 -12.15
N LEU A 155 3.52 2.53 -12.38
CA LEU A 155 4.21 3.58 -11.65
C LEU A 155 4.20 4.86 -12.46
N PHE A 156 4.03 5.98 -11.78
CA PHE A 156 3.88 7.29 -12.39
C PHE A 156 4.57 8.37 -11.55
N GLY A 157 4.67 9.58 -12.12
CA GLY A 157 5.39 10.69 -11.51
C GLY A 157 6.90 10.54 -11.61
N GLU A 158 7.60 11.59 -11.24
CA GLU A 158 9.07 11.66 -11.33
C GLU A 158 9.73 11.84 -9.96
N ASP A 159 8.94 12.18 -8.92
CA ASP A 159 9.40 12.53 -7.59
C ASP A 159 8.39 12.21 -6.49
N PHE A 160 8.71 12.58 -5.25
CA PHE A 160 7.88 12.41 -4.05
C PHE A 160 6.50 13.07 -4.16
N TYR A 161 6.40 14.20 -4.85
CA TYR A 161 5.15 14.97 -4.96
C TYR A 161 4.22 14.43 -6.05
N THR A 162 4.81 13.90 -7.10
CA THR A 162 4.09 13.47 -8.31
C THR A 162 3.89 11.96 -8.38
N GLY A 163 4.68 11.18 -7.63
CA GLY A 163 4.67 9.72 -7.59
C GLY A 163 3.44 9.10 -6.94
N ARG A 164 3.40 7.78 -6.97
CA ARG A 164 2.38 6.95 -6.29
C ARG A 164 2.68 6.91 -4.80
N MET A 165 1.86 7.56 -4.01
CA MET A 165 1.94 7.57 -2.55
C MET A 165 0.77 6.78 -1.95
N THR A 166 1.08 5.91 -1.00
CA THR A 166 0.10 5.08 -0.28
C THR A 166 0.42 5.03 1.20
N LEU A 167 -0.63 4.92 2.04
CA LEU A 167 -0.52 4.24 3.31
C LEU A 167 -0.65 2.75 2.98
N THR A 168 0.40 1.98 3.22
CA THR A 168 0.45 0.52 2.99
C THR A 168 0.38 -0.17 4.34
N PHE A 169 -0.34 -1.27 4.42
CA PHE A 169 -0.50 -2.01 5.67
C PHE A 169 -0.49 -3.52 5.46
N PHE A 170 -0.09 -4.21 6.52
CA PHE A 170 -0.08 -5.66 6.64
C PHE A 170 -0.75 -6.05 7.95
N MET A 171 -1.50 -7.14 7.95
CA MET A 171 -2.21 -7.62 9.12
C MET A 171 -1.98 -9.12 9.30
N ASP A 172 -1.68 -9.48 10.53
CA ASP A 172 -1.51 -10.87 10.96
C ASP A 172 -2.37 -11.14 12.20
N LYS A 173 -2.73 -12.40 12.37
CA LYS A 173 -3.43 -12.83 13.56
C LYS A 173 -2.49 -12.81 14.77
N ASP A 174 -2.95 -12.22 15.85
CA ASP A 174 -2.24 -12.27 17.13
C ASP A 174 -2.19 -13.72 17.64
N TRP A 175 -1.03 -14.14 18.14
CA TRP A 175 -0.80 -15.49 18.69
C TRP A 175 -1.19 -15.55 20.17
#